data_b2320ed18e2c7ede286d27138a618c89
#
_entry.id   b2320ed18e2c7ede286d27138a618c89
#
_cell.length_a   1.000
_cell.length_b   1.000
_cell.length_c   1.000
_cell.angle_alpha   90.00
_cell.angle_beta   90.00
_cell.angle_gamma   90.00
#
_symmetry.space_group_name_H-M   'P 1'
#
loop_
_entity.id
_entity.type
_entity.pdbx_description
1 polymer ?
#
loop_
_entity_poly.entity_id
_entity_poly.type
_entity_poly.pdbx_seq_one_letter_code
_entity_poly.pdbx_strand_id
1 'polypeptide(L)' 'MENGIVITQDMIDSFTAAMREAYRAYGDDEERVHGVMDGIMCETLDRHGFTEGVEIFNETPKWYT' A
#
# COMPACT_ATOMS: atom_id res chain seq x y z
N MET A 1 -2.12 -13.76 -21.57
CA MET A 1 -1.60 -13.70 -21.01
C MET A 1 -1.59 -13.86 -19.93
N GLU A 2 -1.53 -14.17 -19.60
CA GLU A 2 -1.40 -14.30 -18.59
C GLU A 2 -0.46 -13.96 -18.02
N ASN A 3 -0.40 -13.42 -17.43
CA ASN A 3 0.80 -12.84 -16.99
C ASN A 3 1.33 -13.43 -15.71
N GLY A 4 0.81 -14.46 -15.26
CA GLY A 4 1.33 -15.22 -14.17
C GLY A 4 1.21 -14.57 -12.79
N ILE A 5 0.41 -13.53 -12.65
CA ILE A 5 0.23 -12.92 -11.34
C ILE A 5 -0.76 -13.75 -10.56
N VAL A 6 -0.32 -14.20 -9.38
CA VAL A 6 -1.14 -15.04 -8.53
C VAL A 6 -1.26 -14.36 -7.17
N ILE A 7 -2.49 -14.25 -6.70
CA ILE A 7 -2.75 -13.67 -5.39
C ILE A 7 -3.19 -14.80 -4.45
N THR A 8 -2.42 -15.01 -3.40
CA THR A 8 -2.70 -16.07 -2.44
C THR A 8 -3.30 -15.50 -1.18
N GLN A 9 -3.88 -16.39 -0.37
CA GLN A 9 -4.42 -15.97 0.91
C GLN A 9 -3.31 -15.41 1.81
N ASP A 10 -2.11 -16.00 1.74
CA ASP A 10 -0.99 -15.49 2.53
C ASP A 10 -0.65 -14.05 2.18
N MET A 11 -0.73 -13.72 0.90
CA MET A 11 -0.46 -12.34 0.47
C MET A 11 -1.51 -11.39 1.01
N ILE A 12 -2.77 -11.82 0.98
CA ILE A 12 -3.85 -11.01 1.51
C ILE A 12 -3.67 -10.81 3.01
N ASP A 13 -3.35 -11.89 3.71
CA ASP A 13 -3.16 -11.82 5.16
C ASP A 13 -1.97 -10.93 5.53
N SER A 14 -0.90 -11.00 4.75
CA SER A 14 0.28 -10.17 4.99
C SER A 14 -0.05 -8.70 4.83
N PHE A 15 -0.82 -8.36 3.80
CA PHE A 15 -1.23 -6.98 3.59
C PHE A 15 -2.06 -6.49 4.77
N THR A 16 -3.03 -7.31 5.19
CA THR A 16 -3.88 -6.94 6.32
C THR A 16 -3.06 -6.74 7.58
N ALA A 17 -2.10 -7.62 7.82
CA ALA A 17 -1.26 -7.52 9.00
C ALA A 17 -0.41 -6.27 8.96
N ALA A 18 0.11 -5.92 7.79
CA ALA A 18 0.92 -4.71 7.66
C ALA A 18 0.10 -3.46 7.94
N MET A 19 -1.13 -3.43 7.43
CA MET A 19 -2.01 -2.28 7.68
C MET A 19 -2.37 -2.18 9.16
N ARG A 20 -2.64 -3.31 9.77
CA ARG A 20 -2.98 -3.34 11.21
C ARG A 20 -1.81 -2.88 12.05
N GLU A 21 -0.61 -3.30 11.67
CA GLU A 21 0.58 -2.90 12.40
C GLU A 21 0.84 -1.40 12.25
N ALA A 22 0.60 -0.85 11.05
CA ALA A 22 0.75 0.58 10.84
C ALA A 22 -0.21 1.35 11.74
N TYR A 23 -1.44 0.89 11.83
CA TYR A 23 -2.43 1.53 12.69
C TYR A 23 -1.98 1.46 14.15
N ARG A 24 -1.47 0.31 14.56
CA ARG A 24 -1.04 0.16 15.95
C ARG A 24 0.13 1.07 16.28
N ALA A 25 1.06 1.22 15.36
CA ALA A 25 2.28 1.97 15.59
C ALA A 25 2.07 3.48 15.49
N TYR A 26 1.22 3.92 14.57
CA TYR A 26 1.11 5.33 14.23
C TYR A 26 -0.32 5.86 14.24
N GLY A 27 -1.27 5.08 14.74
CA GLY A 27 -2.68 5.43 14.61
C GLY A 27 -3.10 6.72 15.30
N ASP A 28 -2.28 7.20 16.25
CA ASP A 28 -2.58 8.45 16.93
C ASP A 28 -2.00 9.66 16.19
N ASP A 29 -1.33 9.44 15.09
CA ASP A 29 -0.80 10.51 14.24
C ASP A 29 -1.41 10.34 12.85
N GLU A 30 -2.48 11.07 12.62
CA GLU A 30 -3.31 10.88 11.43
C GLU A 30 -2.51 11.05 10.14
N GLU A 31 -1.69 12.07 10.09
CA GLU A 31 -0.91 12.33 8.90
C GLU A 31 0.10 11.21 8.65
N ARG A 32 0.76 10.79 9.72
CA ARG A 32 1.82 9.79 9.60
C ARG A 32 1.25 8.42 9.24
N VAL A 33 0.15 8.03 9.89
CA VAL A 33 -0.41 6.70 9.63
C VAL A 33 -0.90 6.59 8.20
N HIS A 34 -1.50 7.66 7.67
CA HIS A 34 -1.96 7.62 6.29
C HIS A 34 -0.80 7.55 5.32
N GLY A 35 0.30 8.26 5.60
CA GLY A 35 1.48 8.17 4.77
C GLY A 35 2.07 6.76 4.74
N VAL A 36 2.14 6.12 5.91
CA VAL A 36 2.65 4.77 6.00
C VAL A 36 1.74 3.80 5.25
N MET A 37 0.43 3.94 5.43
CA MET A 37 -0.52 3.06 4.77
C MET A 37 -0.53 3.24 3.26
N ASP A 38 -0.39 4.48 2.79
CA ASP A 38 -0.25 4.72 1.36
C ASP A 38 0.96 3.97 0.80
N GLY A 39 2.07 4.00 1.55
CA GLY A 39 3.26 3.29 1.13
C GLY A 39 3.03 1.79 1.03
N ILE A 40 2.33 1.24 2.01
CA ILE A 40 2.03 -0.19 2.02
C ILE A 40 1.18 -0.55 0.80
N MET A 41 0.15 0.24 0.53
CA MET A 41 -0.72 -0.03 -0.61
C MET A 41 0.02 0.11 -1.93
N CYS A 42 0.81 1.16 -2.07
CA CYS A 42 1.55 1.38 -3.31
C CYS A 42 2.56 0.26 -3.55
N GLU A 43 3.26 -0.16 -2.50
CA GLU A 43 4.22 -1.23 -2.63
C GLU A 43 3.55 -2.54 -3.02
N THR A 44 2.41 -2.82 -2.40
CA THR A 44 1.67 -4.05 -2.70
C THR A 44 1.21 -4.07 -4.15
N LEU A 45 0.65 -2.96 -4.60
CA LEU A 45 0.18 -2.86 -5.98
C LEU A 45 1.34 -2.95 -6.97
N ASP A 46 2.43 -2.26 -6.66
CA ASP A 46 3.60 -2.26 -7.53
C ASP A 46 4.16 -3.67 -7.69
N ARG A 47 4.19 -4.40 -6.59
CA ARG A 47 4.70 -5.77 -6.58
C ARG A 47 3.85 -6.68 -7.46
N HIS A 48 2.61 -6.33 -7.68
CA HIS A 48 1.69 -7.13 -8.47
C HIS A 48 1.44 -6.55 -9.85
N GLY A 49 2.33 -5.69 -10.32
CA GLY A 49 2.31 -5.24 -11.69
C GLY A 49 1.55 -3.96 -11.96
N PHE A 50 1.02 -3.31 -10.93
CA PHE A 50 0.27 -2.06 -11.11
C PHE A 50 1.18 -0.84 -11.03
N THR A 51 2.37 -0.96 -11.62
CA THR A 51 3.42 0.04 -11.47
C THR A 51 3.03 1.38 -12.06
N GLU A 52 2.43 1.34 -13.26
CA GLU A 52 2.11 2.58 -13.95
C GLU A 52 1.09 3.41 -13.17
N GLY A 53 0.06 2.75 -12.67
CA GLY A 53 -0.94 3.45 -11.85
C GLY A 53 -0.37 3.98 -10.56
N VAL A 54 0.54 3.22 -9.95
CA VAL A 54 1.18 3.66 -8.71
C VAL A 54 2.03 4.90 -8.97
N GLU A 55 2.71 4.95 -10.13
CA GLU A 55 3.51 6.12 -10.48
C GLU A 55 2.64 7.36 -10.62
N ILE A 56 1.47 7.19 -11.24
CA ILE A 56 0.55 8.32 -11.38
C ILE A 56 0.14 8.83 -10.00
N PHE A 57 -0.20 7.92 -9.12
CA PHE A 57 -0.57 8.30 -7.76
C PHE A 57 0.56 9.04 -7.05
N ASN A 58 1.80 8.54 -7.19
CA ASN A 58 2.93 9.14 -6.50
C ASN A 58 3.29 10.51 -7.05
N GLU A 59 3.01 10.75 -8.33
CA GLU A 59 3.29 12.04 -8.94
C GLU A 59 2.19 13.06 -8.68
N THR A 60 1.03 12.61 -8.25
CA THR A 60 -0.08 13.51 -7.97
C THR A 60 0.17 14.20 -6.63
N PRO A 61 0.01 15.52 -6.57
CA PRO A 61 0.19 16.22 -5.28
C PRO A 61 -0.75 15.68 -4.22
N LYS A 62 -0.19 15.42 -3.07
CA LYS A 62 -0.93 14.94 -1.93
C LYS A 62 -0.79 15.97 -0.82
N TRP A 63 -1.86 16.21 -0.12
CA TRP A 63 -1.79 17.17 0.97
C TRP A 63 -2.04 16.45 2.28
N TYR A 64 -1.00 15.94 2.80
CA TYR A 64 -1.05 15.34 4.13
C TYR A 64 -0.63 16.33 5.20
N THR A 65 -0.53 17.54 4.85
CA THR A 65 -0.12 18.57 5.78
C THR A 65 -1.24 19.03 6.69
#